data_4603e08d605dc6179d06399e0cc99816
#
_entry.id   4603e08d605dc6179d06399e0cc99816
#
_cell.length_a   1.000
_cell.length_b   1.000
_cell.length_c   1.000
_cell.angle_alpha   90.00
_cell.angle_beta   90.00
_cell.angle_gamma   90.00
#
_symmetry.space_group_name_H-M   'P 1'
#
loop_
_entity.id
_entity.type
_entity.pdbx_description
1 polymer ?
#
loop_
_entity_poly.entity_id
_entity_poly.type
_entity_poly.pdbx_seq_one_letter_code
_entity_poly.pdbx_strand_id
1 'polypeptide(L)'
;MVTSAMADVLNPPATTGQIWQWLGEVSDPEIPVISVTDLGIIRAVEWQGTECVITITPTYSGCPAMDVIAEEIGKALQAHGINTPSIVYQLSPAWNTDWMTEAGRQKLSGYGIAPPQQQVVDISSIQRYREVQPAIACPQCGSVDTQLVSQFGSTACKALYKCKACLEPFDYFKPH
;
A
#
# COMPACT_ATOMS: atom_id res chain seq x y z
N MET A 1 -21.82 45.82 -27.58
CA MET A 1 -20.68 45.00 -27.11
C MET A 1 -21.24 43.79 -26.41
N VAL A 2 -21.26 42.64 -27.10
CA VAL A 2 -21.78 41.39 -26.55
C VAL A 2 -20.60 40.58 -26.13
N THR A 3 -20.36 40.51 -24.81
CA THR A 3 -19.34 39.63 -24.22
C THR A 3 -19.84 38.19 -24.36
N SER A 4 -19.18 37.48 -25.27
CA SER A 4 -19.32 36.01 -25.43
C SER A 4 -18.75 35.35 -24.18
N ALA A 5 -19.61 34.88 -23.30
CA ALA A 5 -19.23 33.91 -22.28
C ALA A 5 -18.89 32.60 -23.02
N MET A 6 -17.60 32.29 -23.10
CA MET A 6 -17.16 30.95 -23.50
C MET A 6 -17.75 29.98 -22.47
N ALA A 7 -18.69 29.16 -22.95
CA ALA A 7 -19.15 28.01 -22.20
C ALA A 7 -17.94 27.07 -22.03
N ASP A 8 -17.48 26.92 -20.80
CA ASP A 8 -16.63 25.81 -20.42
C ASP A 8 -17.33 24.52 -20.91
N VAL A 9 -16.72 23.89 -21.88
CA VAL A 9 -17.13 22.54 -22.30
C VAL A 9 -16.84 21.66 -21.09
N LEU A 10 -17.88 21.43 -20.27
CA LEU A 10 -17.85 20.52 -19.15
C LEU A 10 -17.56 19.11 -19.72
N ASN A 11 -16.29 18.77 -19.78
CA ASN A 11 -15.89 17.38 -19.92
C ASN A 11 -16.55 16.63 -18.75
N PRO A 12 -17.29 15.54 -18.95
CA PRO A 12 -17.92 14.84 -17.85
C PRO A 12 -16.83 14.49 -16.82
N PRO A 13 -17.09 14.60 -15.51
CA PRO A 13 -16.09 14.30 -14.50
C PRO A 13 -15.57 12.87 -14.72
N ALA A 14 -14.28 12.67 -14.51
CA ALA A 14 -13.66 11.35 -14.62
C ALA A 14 -14.43 10.32 -13.81
N THR A 15 -14.62 9.14 -14.35
CA THR A 15 -15.26 8.05 -13.61
C THR A 15 -14.36 7.59 -12.46
N THR A 16 -14.94 7.08 -11.39
CA THR A 16 -14.16 6.49 -10.27
C THR A 16 -13.21 5.40 -10.77
N GLY A 17 -13.59 4.61 -11.77
CA GLY A 17 -12.74 3.59 -12.39
C GLY A 17 -11.48 4.17 -13.06
N GLN A 18 -11.61 5.31 -13.76
CA GLN A 18 -10.45 6.01 -14.32
C GLN A 18 -9.53 6.54 -13.23
N ILE A 19 -10.10 7.09 -12.16
CA ILE A 19 -9.32 7.56 -11.00
C ILE A 19 -8.55 6.42 -10.36
N TRP A 20 -9.17 5.26 -10.16
CA TRP A 20 -8.49 4.05 -9.67
C TRP A 20 -7.31 3.62 -10.55
N GLN A 21 -7.43 3.73 -11.88
CA GLN A 21 -6.34 3.43 -12.80
C GLN A 21 -5.15 4.39 -12.60
N TRP A 22 -5.42 5.70 -12.51
CA TRP A 22 -4.38 6.71 -12.29
C TRP A 22 -3.70 6.55 -10.93
N LEU A 23 -4.46 6.23 -9.90
CA LEU A 23 -3.90 5.92 -8.56
C LEU A 23 -3.05 4.64 -8.57
N GLY A 24 -3.33 3.71 -9.48
CA GLY A 24 -2.51 2.51 -9.69
C GLY A 24 -1.10 2.79 -10.22
N GLU A 25 -0.86 3.98 -10.77
CA GLU A 25 0.45 4.44 -11.24
C GLU A 25 1.28 5.14 -10.15
N VAL A 26 0.64 5.51 -9.02
CA VAL A 26 1.32 6.12 -7.88
C VAL A 26 2.04 5.04 -7.09
N SER A 27 3.37 5.08 -7.10
CA SER A 27 4.22 4.13 -6.36
C SER A 27 4.43 4.55 -4.91
N ASP A 28 4.65 3.58 -4.04
CA ASP A 28 5.12 3.84 -2.68
C ASP A 28 6.56 4.40 -2.73
N PRO A 29 6.87 5.52 -2.04
CA PRO A 29 8.19 6.13 -2.09
C PRO A 29 9.29 5.29 -1.42
N GLU A 30 8.93 4.39 -0.50
CA GLU A 30 9.86 3.49 0.20
C GLU A 30 10.04 2.15 -0.51
N ILE A 31 9.05 1.77 -1.36
CA ILE A 31 9.04 0.50 -2.11
C ILE A 31 8.54 0.78 -3.54
N PRO A 32 9.40 1.29 -4.44
CA PRO A 32 8.96 1.87 -5.72
C PRO A 32 8.36 0.87 -6.72
N VAL A 33 8.41 -0.42 -6.43
CA VAL A 33 7.83 -1.46 -7.28
C VAL A 33 6.36 -1.75 -7.01
N ILE A 34 5.82 -1.23 -5.92
CA ILE A 34 4.42 -1.44 -5.53
C ILE A 34 3.65 -0.12 -5.54
N SER A 35 2.43 -0.15 -6.06
CA SER A 35 1.57 1.03 -6.06
C SER A 35 0.79 1.16 -4.75
N VAL A 36 0.32 2.37 -4.48
CA VAL A 36 -0.54 2.64 -3.30
C VAL A 36 -1.87 1.87 -3.35
N THR A 37 -2.33 1.51 -4.56
CA THR A 37 -3.50 0.64 -4.75
C THR A 37 -3.17 -0.82 -4.48
N ASP A 38 -2.01 -1.31 -4.91
CA ASP A 38 -1.54 -2.67 -4.62
C ASP A 38 -1.31 -2.90 -3.13
N LEU A 39 -0.82 -1.89 -2.42
CA LEU A 39 -0.69 -1.92 -0.96
C LEU A 39 -2.04 -1.88 -0.23
N GLY A 40 -3.13 -1.50 -0.92
CA GLY A 40 -4.43 -1.31 -0.29
C GLY A 40 -4.50 -0.07 0.61
N ILE A 41 -3.63 0.93 0.38
CA ILE A 41 -3.66 2.22 1.05
C ILE A 41 -4.89 3.01 0.64
N ILE A 42 -5.28 2.98 -0.65
CA ILE A 42 -6.50 3.61 -1.16
C ILE A 42 -7.72 2.79 -0.71
N ARG A 43 -8.63 3.42 0.03
CA ARG A 43 -9.84 2.78 0.58
C ARG A 43 -11.10 3.11 -0.17
N ALA A 44 -11.23 4.36 -0.60
CA ALA A 44 -12.38 4.81 -1.37
C ALA A 44 -11.98 5.93 -2.33
N VAL A 45 -12.72 6.00 -3.43
CA VAL A 45 -12.68 7.08 -4.42
C VAL A 45 -14.12 7.49 -4.67
N GLU A 46 -14.47 8.71 -4.32
CA GLU A 46 -15.85 9.18 -4.36
C GLU A 46 -15.92 10.61 -4.90
N TRP A 47 -17.02 10.91 -5.60
CA TRP A 47 -17.39 12.28 -5.94
C TRP A 47 -18.42 12.78 -4.92
N GLN A 48 -18.09 13.84 -4.19
CA GLN A 48 -19.02 14.56 -3.31
C GLN A 48 -19.39 15.89 -3.97
N GLY A 49 -20.47 15.88 -4.75
CA GLY A 49 -20.78 17.00 -5.65
C GLY A 49 -19.73 17.15 -6.74
N THR A 50 -18.95 18.23 -6.71
CA THR A 50 -17.85 18.50 -7.64
C THR A 50 -16.46 18.17 -7.07
N GLU A 51 -16.39 17.76 -5.81
CA GLU A 51 -15.15 17.45 -5.13
C GLU A 51 -14.81 15.95 -5.25
N CYS A 52 -13.61 15.65 -5.72
CA CYS A 52 -13.07 14.28 -5.74
C CYS A 52 -12.44 13.98 -4.38
N VAL A 53 -12.99 13.02 -3.66
CA VAL A 53 -12.53 12.61 -2.33
C VAL A 53 -11.83 11.26 -2.42
N ILE A 54 -10.58 11.20 -1.96
CA ILE A 54 -9.76 9.99 -1.88
C ILE A 54 -9.55 9.65 -0.41
N THR A 55 -10.06 8.50 0.03
CA THR A 55 -9.81 8.01 1.38
C THR A 55 -8.60 7.10 1.41
N ILE A 56 -7.65 7.38 2.30
CA ILE A 56 -6.41 6.62 2.45
C ILE A 56 -6.23 6.13 3.90
N THR A 57 -5.63 4.94 4.04
CA THR A 57 -5.28 4.36 5.34
C THR A 57 -3.80 3.98 5.34
N PRO A 58 -2.99 4.50 6.29
CA PRO A 58 -1.59 4.13 6.41
C PRO A 58 -1.42 2.67 6.83
N THR A 59 -0.36 2.01 6.37
CA THR A 59 -0.02 0.63 6.76
C THR A 59 0.29 0.50 8.26
N TYR A 60 0.70 1.59 8.90
CA TYR A 60 0.79 1.74 10.35
C TYR A 60 0.63 3.23 10.72
N SER A 61 0.15 3.52 11.94
CA SER A 61 -0.31 4.85 12.35
C SER A 61 0.76 5.95 12.36
N GLY A 62 2.03 5.60 12.29
CA GLY A 62 3.16 6.55 12.30
C GLY A 62 3.96 6.57 11.00
N CYS A 63 3.39 6.16 9.86
CA CYS A 63 4.09 6.10 8.58
C CYS A 63 4.51 7.51 8.11
N PRO A 64 5.82 7.82 8.02
CA PRO A 64 6.29 9.12 7.58
C PRO A 64 6.09 9.34 6.06
N ALA A 65 5.88 8.27 5.30
CA ALA A 65 5.66 8.36 3.86
C ALA A 65 4.28 8.89 3.48
N MET A 66 3.32 8.97 4.42
CA MET A 66 1.93 9.31 4.10
C MET A 66 1.74 10.70 3.51
N ASP A 67 2.51 11.68 3.97
CA ASP A 67 2.43 13.04 3.41
C ASP A 67 2.95 13.07 1.97
N VAL A 68 4.03 12.34 1.68
CA VAL A 68 4.57 12.19 0.32
C VAL A 68 3.57 11.44 -0.57
N ILE A 69 2.98 10.36 -0.08
CA ILE A 69 1.94 9.61 -0.80
C ILE A 69 0.74 10.50 -1.14
N ALA A 70 0.26 11.29 -0.18
CA ALA A 70 -0.85 12.21 -0.40
C ALA A 70 -0.50 13.28 -1.47
N GLU A 71 0.72 13.81 -1.44
CA GLU A 71 1.21 14.76 -2.44
C GLU A 71 1.28 14.12 -3.84
N GLU A 72 1.82 12.91 -3.96
CA GLU A 72 1.92 12.20 -5.24
C GLU A 72 0.54 11.81 -5.80
N ILE A 73 -0.42 11.42 -4.95
CA ILE A 73 -1.82 11.23 -5.31
C ILE A 73 -2.39 12.53 -5.89
N GLY A 74 -2.16 13.66 -5.20
CA GLY A 74 -2.61 14.97 -5.66
C GLY A 74 -2.04 15.32 -7.04
N LYS A 75 -0.73 15.14 -7.25
CA LYS A 75 -0.05 15.38 -8.53
C LYS A 75 -0.60 14.50 -9.65
N ALA A 76 -0.77 13.20 -9.38
CA ALA A 76 -1.31 12.27 -10.36
C ALA A 76 -2.72 12.66 -10.82
N LEU A 77 -3.58 13.06 -9.89
CA LEU A 77 -4.94 13.48 -10.21
C LEU A 77 -4.97 14.86 -10.93
N GLN A 78 -4.10 15.78 -10.54
CA GLN A 78 -3.95 17.08 -11.21
C GLN A 78 -3.52 16.94 -12.67
N ALA A 79 -2.61 16.00 -12.97
CA ALA A 79 -2.19 15.71 -14.33
C ALA A 79 -3.36 15.26 -15.24
N HIS A 80 -4.43 14.74 -14.66
CA HIS A 80 -5.66 14.32 -15.33
C HIS A 80 -6.82 15.32 -15.19
N GLY A 81 -6.53 16.54 -14.72
CA GLY A 81 -7.50 17.65 -14.66
C GLY A 81 -8.34 17.71 -13.38
N ILE A 82 -8.05 16.89 -12.37
CA ILE A 82 -8.65 17.00 -11.03
C ILE A 82 -7.76 17.90 -10.18
N ASN A 83 -8.03 19.20 -10.21
CA ASN A 83 -7.11 20.21 -9.67
C ASN A 83 -7.03 20.25 -8.14
N THR A 84 -8.10 19.91 -7.45
CA THR A 84 -8.19 20.01 -5.98
C THR A 84 -8.84 18.76 -5.39
N PRO A 85 -8.19 17.59 -5.46
CA PRO A 85 -8.71 16.41 -4.79
C PRO A 85 -8.61 16.59 -3.27
N SER A 86 -9.63 16.12 -2.55
CA SER A 86 -9.63 16.04 -1.09
C SER A 86 -9.05 14.68 -0.66
N ILE A 87 -8.02 14.69 0.16
CA ILE A 87 -7.41 13.46 0.67
C ILE A 87 -7.75 13.32 2.14
N VAL A 88 -8.48 12.25 2.48
CA VAL A 88 -8.99 11.98 3.81
C VAL A 88 -8.26 10.78 4.41
N TYR A 89 -7.71 10.97 5.61
CA TYR A 89 -7.06 9.90 6.36
C TYR A 89 -8.09 9.13 7.18
N GLN A 90 -8.17 7.83 6.95
CA GLN A 90 -8.99 6.90 7.73
C GLN A 90 -8.07 5.99 8.55
N LEU A 91 -8.13 6.12 9.88
CA LEU A 91 -7.31 5.31 10.79
C LEU A 91 -8.08 4.11 11.37
N SER A 92 -9.40 4.09 11.23
CA SER A 92 -10.27 3.00 11.70
C SER A 92 -11.24 2.58 10.58
N PRO A 93 -11.31 1.27 10.23
CA PRO A 93 -10.44 0.21 10.73
C PRO A 93 -8.98 0.45 10.36
N ALA A 94 -8.05 -0.08 11.16
CA ALA A 94 -6.64 -0.05 10.85
C ALA A 94 -6.36 -0.87 9.59
N TRP A 95 -5.29 -0.52 8.86
CA TRP A 95 -4.84 -1.28 7.71
C TRP A 95 -4.53 -2.74 8.11
N ASN A 96 -4.84 -3.67 7.24
CA ASN A 96 -4.44 -5.06 7.40
C ASN A 96 -3.92 -5.64 6.09
N THR A 97 -3.19 -6.74 6.19
CA THR A 97 -2.51 -7.40 5.06
C THR A 97 -3.45 -7.98 4.01
N ASP A 98 -4.72 -8.20 4.33
CA ASP A 98 -5.71 -8.72 3.39
C ASP A 98 -6.14 -7.67 2.36
N TRP A 99 -5.83 -6.40 2.61
CA TRP A 99 -6.09 -5.32 1.67
C TRP A 99 -5.04 -5.21 0.56
N MET A 100 -3.89 -5.83 0.75
CA MET A 100 -2.85 -5.91 -0.29
C MET A 100 -3.30 -6.84 -1.41
N THR A 101 -3.15 -6.40 -2.66
CA THR A 101 -3.47 -7.22 -3.83
C THR A 101 -2.48 -8.38 -3.98
N GLU A 102 -2.91 -9.45 -4.65
CA GLU A 102 -2.00 -10.55 -5.00
C GLU A 102 -0.88 -10.07 -5.93
N ALA A 103 -1.18 -9.18 -6.86
CA ALA A 103 -0.17 -8.54 -7.71
C ALA A 103 0.87 -7.77 -6.88
N GLY A 104 0.44 -7.06 -5.84
CA GLY A 104 1.32 -6.38 -4.90
C GLY A 104 2.25 -7.34 -4.16
N ARG A 105 1.73 -8.48 -3.68
CA ARG A 105 2.55 -9.53 -3.04
C ARG A 105 3.61 -10.09 -3.99
N GLN A 106 3.24 -10.33 -5.24
CA GLN A 106 4.16 -10.83 -6.27
C GLN A 106 5.23 -9.78 -6.61
N LYS A 107 4.88 -8.51 -6.72
CA LYS A 107 5.82 -7.41 -6.94
C LYS A 107 6.83 -7.30 -5.78
N LEU A 108 6.39 -7.39 -4.53
CA LEU A 108 7.28 -7.42 -3.37
C LEU A 108 8.26 -8.59 -3.47
N SER A 109 7.76 -9.81 -3.69
CA SER A 109 8.57 -11.02 -3.79
C SER A 109 9.60 -10.91 -4.94
N GLY A 110 9.18 -10.43 -6.11
CA GLY A 110 10.08 -10.22 -7.26
C GLY A 110 11.14 -9.15 -7.03
N TYR A 111 10.89 -8.21 -6.13
CA TYR A 111 11.85 -7.18 -5.73
C TYR A 111 12.80 -7.63 -4.61
N GLY A 112 12.58 -8.83 -4.04
CA GLY A 112 13.41 -9.38 -2.97
C GLY A 112 12.90 -9.04 -1.56
N ILE A 113 11.66 -8.58 -1.44
CA ILE A 113 10.98 -8.36 -0.16
C ILE A 113 9.99 -9.52 0.05
N ALA A 114 10.14 -10.26 1.15
CA ALA A 114 9.17 -11.30 1.48
C ALA A 114 7.81 -10.65 1.83
N PRO A 115 6.71 -11.02 1.14
CA PRO A 115 5.40 -10.44 1.39
C PRO A 115 4.85 -10.91 2.74
N PRO A 116 3.90 -10.15 3.34
CA PRO A 116 3.28 -10.54 4.59
C PRO A 116 2.48 -11.83 4.40
N GLN A 117 2.57 -12.73 5.36
CA GLN A 117 1.75 -13.93 5.40
C GLN A 117 0.37 -13.58 5.97
N GLN A 118 -0.68 -14.25 5.44
CA GLN A 118 -2.00 -14.15 6.03
C GLN A 118 -1.96 -14.74 7.43
N GLN A 119 -2.43 -14.00 8.42
CA GLN A 119 -2.58 -14.52 9.78
C GLN A 119 -3.78 -15.47 9.81
N VAL A 120 -3.51 -16.76 9.74
CA VAL A 120 -4.53 -17.76 10.08
C VAL A 120 -4.63 -17.77 11.61
N VAL A 121 -5.60 -17.05 12.16
CA VAL A 121 -5.92 -17.15 13.58
C VAL A 121 -6.66 -18.45 13.80
N ASP A 122 -5.93 -19.51 14.13
CA ASP A 122 -6.53 -20.77 14.59
C ASP A 122 -7.00 -20.60 16.03
N ILE A 123 -8.29 -20.31 16.22
CA ILE A 123 -8.94 -20.16 17.53
C ILE A 123 -9.28 -21.51 18.18
N SER A 124 -8.94 -22.65 17.58
CA SER A 124 -9.34 -24.00 18.05
C SER A 124 -8.49 -24.55 19.18
N SER A 125 -7.37 -23.91 19.54
CA SER A 125 -6.51 -24.37 20.63
C SER A 125 -6.15 -23.27 21.62
N ILE A 126 -6.92 -23.16 22.70
CA ILE A 126 -6.51 -22.46 23.92
C ILE A 126 -5.44 -23.29 24.63
N GLN A 127 -4.29 -23.48 24.03
CA GLN A 127 -3.11 -24.04 24.67
C GLN A 127 -1.94 -23.09 24.51
N ARG A 128 -1.47 -22.60 25.66
CA ARG A 128 -0.23 -21.84 25.95
C ARG A 128 0.47 -21.26 24.74
N TYR A 129 0.30 -19.98 24.57
CA TYR A 129 0.92 -19.12 23.58
C TYR A 129 2.46 -19.32 23.56
N ARG A 130 2.91 -20.23 22.71
CA ARG A 130 4.23 -20.14 22.12
C ARG A 130 4.00 -19.41 20.81
N GLU A 131 4.43 -18.16 20.70
CA GLU A 131 4.48 -17.47 19.43
C GLU A 131 5.27 -18.33 18.45
N VAL A 132 4.58 -19.19 17.70
CA VAL A 132 5.17 -19.83 16.54
C VAL A 132 5.25 -18.72 15.49
N GLN A 133 6.40 -18.08 15.42
CA GLN A 133 6.65 -17.12 14.34
C GLN A 133 6.45 -17.88 13.02
N PRO A 134 5.60 -17.38 12.12
CA PRO A 134 5.37 -18.04 10.86
C PRO A 134 6.70 -18.15 10.11
N ALA A 135 6.96 -19.29 9.47
CA ALA A 135 8.16 -19.51 8.70
C ALA A 135 8.16 -18.58 7.47
N ILE A 136 9.03 -17.57 7.44
CA ILE A 136 9.14 -16.61 6.35
C ILE A 136 9.99 -17.22 5.24
N ALA A 137 9.40 -17.41 4.05
CA ALA A 137 10.14 -17.92 2.90
C ALA A 137 11.09 -16.86 2.34
N CYS A 138 12.33 -17.27 2.06
CA CYS A 138 13.32 -16.41 1.40
C CYS A 138 12.87 -16.09 -0.04
N PRO A 139 12.76 -14.83 -0.44
CA PRO A 139 12.33 -14.44 -1.79
C PRO A 139 13.34 -14.84 -2.87
N GLN A 140 14.60 -15.13 -2.51
CA GLN A 140 15.64 -15.51 -3.45
C GLN A 140 15.68 -17.02 -3.76
N CYS A 141 15.50 -17.88 -2.75
CA CYS A 141 15.65 -19.32 -2.94
C CYS A 141 14.46 -20.15 -2.46
N GLY A 142 13.43 -19.53 -1.89
CA GLY A 142 12.22 -20.19 -1.39
C GLY A 142 12.40 -20.96 -0.08
N SER A 143 13.61 -21.05 0.49
CA SER A 143 13.86 -21.75 1.75
C SER A 143 13.12 -21.07 2.91
N VAL A 144 12.51 -21.87 3.77
CA VAL A 144 11.86 -21.41 5.01
C VAL A 144 12.81 -21.43 6.21
N ASP A 145 14.06 -21.94 6.04
CA ASP A 145 15.10 -21.86 7.08
C ASP A 145 15.69 -20.46 7.11
N THR A 146 14.97 -19.56 7.74
CA THR A 146 15.28 -18.14 7.83
C THR A 146 15.36 -17.71 9.28
N GLN A 147 16.05 -16.62 9.54
CA GLN A 147 16.24 -16.08 10.87
C GLN A 147 15.99 -14.59 10.89
N LEU A 148 15.20 -14.11 11.87
CA LEU A 148 15.05 -12.69 12.16
C LEU A 148 16.41 -12.11 12.61
N VAL A 149 16.85 -11.05 11.95
CA VAL A 149 18.06 -10.29 12.30
C VAL A 149 17.68 -9.04 13.09
N SER A 150 16.64 -8.32 12.62
CA SER A 150 16.14 -7.11 13.28
C SER A 150 14.64 -6.97 13.05
N GLN A 151 13.91 -6.51 14.08
CA GLN A 151 12.51 -6.14 14.00
C GLN A 151 12.24 -4.94 13.09
N PHE A 152 13.27 -4.17 12.77
CA PHE A 152 13.22 -3.03 11.87
C PHE A 152 14.23 -3.24 10.75
N GLY A 153 13.75 -3.20 9.50
CA GLY A 153 14.54 -3.24 8.28
C GLY A 153 14.93 -1.86 7.82
N SER A 154 14.94 -1.65 6.49
CA SER A 154 15.21 -0.35 5.86
C SER A 154 14.15 0.71 6.23
N THR A 155 12.93 0.28 6.54
CA THR A 155 11.81 1.13 7.01
C THR A 155 11.06 0.44 8.16
N ALA A 156 10.22 1.19 8.88
CA ALA A 156 9.52 0.67 10.05
C ALA A 156 8.47 -0.42 9.70
N CYS A 157 7.93 -0.41 8.48
CA CYS A 157 6.99 -1.45 7.99
C CYS A 157 7.68 -2.76 7.62
N LYS A 158 9.03 -2.82 7.61
CA LYS A 158 9.81 -3.99 7.26
C LYS A 158 10.63 -4.51 8.43
N ALA A 159 10.90 -5.81 8.46
CA ALA A 159 11.86 -6.46 9.34
C ALA A 159 12.98 -7.05 8.50
N LEU A 160 14.18 -7.13 9.05
CA LEU A 160 15.35 -7.72 8.38
C LEU A 160 15.48 -9.18 8.77
N TYR A 161 15.55 -10.05 7.78
CA TYR A 161 15.77 -11.49 7.88
C TYR A 161 17.05 -11.90 7.18
N LYS A 162 17.57 -13.07 7.53
CA LYS A 162 18.65 -13.77 6.83
C LYS A 162 18.23 -15.19 6.51
N CYS A 163 18.40 -15.60 5.26
CA CYS A 163 18.27 -16.98 4.86
C CYS A 163 19.49 -17.80 5.31
N LYS A 164 19.27 -18.97 5.92
CA LYS A 164 20.36 -19.86 6.31
C LYS A 164 20.80 -20.80 5.19
N ALA A 165 19.94 -20.97 4.16
CA ALA A 165 20.26 -21.83 3.02
C ALA A 165 21.13 -21.10 1.98
N CYS A 166 20.72 -19.92 1.50
CA CYS A 166 21.49 -19.15 0.51
C CYS A 166 22.34 -18.01 1.11
N LEU A 167 22.23 -17.78 2.43
CA LEU A 167 22.94 -16.78 3.22
C LEU A 167 22.59 -15.31 2.94
N GLU A 168 21.67 -15.05 2.01
CA GLU A 168 21.25 -13.71 1.64
C GLU A 168 20.38 -13.06 2.75
N PRO A 169 20.65 -11.79 3.09
CA PRO A 169 19.71 -10.99 3.86
C PRO A 169 18.55 -10.52 2.97
N PHE A 170 17.36 -10.33 3.55
CA PHE A 170 16.20 -9.82 2.85
C PHE A 170 15.24 -9.10 3.80
N ASP A 171 14.49 -8.15 3.27
CA ASP A 171 13.43 -7.49 4.00
C ASP A 171 12.15 -8.35 4.00
N TYR A 172 11.44 -8.34 5.11
CA TYR A 172 10.10 -8.92 5.25
C TYR A 172 9.10 -7.82 5.55
N PHE A 173 8.08 -7.67 4.72
CA PHE A 173 6.99 -6.74 4.96
C PHE A 173 6.13 -7.27 6.11
N LYS A 174 6.07 -6.54 7.23
CA LYS A 174 5.40 -7.01 8.46
C LYS A 174 3.88 -7.04 8.29
N PRO A 175 3.18 -8.06 8.83
CA PRO A 175 1.73 -8.01 8.96
C PRO A 175 1.32 -6.97 10.01
N HIS A 176 0.18 -6.32 9.78
CA HIS A 176 -0.47 -5.38 10.67
C HIS A 176 -1.96 -5.70 10.79
#